data_f71de0fc7fb33c6361ae9cab433dc0e4
#
_entry.id   f71de0fc7fb33c6361ae9cab433dc0e4
#
_cell.length_a   1.000
_cell.length_b   1.000
_cell.length_c   1.000
_cell.angle_alpha   90.00
_cell.angle_beta   90.00
_cell.angle_gamma   90.00
#
_symmetry.space_group_name_H-M   'P 1'
#
loop_
_entity.id
_entity.type
_entity.pdbx_description
1 polymer ?
#
loop_
_entity_poly.entity_id
_entity_poly.type
_entity_poly.pdbx_seq_one_letter_code
_entity_poly.pdbx_strand_id
1 'polypeptide(L)'
;MTLSFRALMGACAMGALCTAAAAQSTTITVATVNNGDMIRMQGLMDAFNEAHPDITVEWVTLEENVLRQRVTQDVATKGGQFDVMTIGTYEVPIWGERGWLVSLDDLPESYDVDDILPAIRGGLTVDGSLYAAPFYGESSMVMYRRDLMEAAGMEMPDAPTWEFIKEAAAAMTDKGNEVYGICLRGKAGWGENMAFLSAMANSYGARWFDMDWKPQFDSEEWKATLTDYLELMNEYGPPGASSNGF
;
A
#
# COMPACT_ATOMS: atom_id res chain seq x y z
N MET A 1 5.73 -94.81 -24.35
CA MET A 1 4.88 -93.64 -23.97
C MET A 1 5.72 -92.75 -23.12
N THR A 2 6.34 -91.73 -23.75
CA THR A 2 7.26 -90.82 -23.12
C THR A 2 6.68 -89.37 -23.25
N LEU A 3 6.26 -88.81 -22.16
CA LEU A 3 5.81 -87.42 -22.09
C LEU A 3 7.01 -86.48 -21.85
N SER A 4 7.22 -85.56 -22.78
CA SER A 4 8.23 -84.50 -22.67
C SER A 4 7.64 -83.30 -21.99
N PHE A 5 8.24 -82.86 -20.89
CA PHE A 5 7.92 -81.61 -20.17
C PHE A 5 8.76 -80.47 -20.77
N ARG A 6 8.14 -79.53 -21.45
CA ARG A 6 8.79 -78.27 -21.84
C ARG A 6 8.56 -77.23 -20.78
N ALA A 7 9.63 -76.80 -20.11
CA ALA A 7 9.64 -75.68 -19.21
C ALA A 7 9.60 -74.35 -19.98
N LEU A 8 8.60 -73.54 -19.73
CA LEU A 8 8.45 -72.19 -20.25
C LEU A 8 9.09 -71.23 -19.22
N MET A 9 10.24 -70.62 -19.51
CA MET A 9 10.80 -69.57 -18.75
C MET A 9 10.06 -68.22 -19.12
N GLY A 10 9.26 -67.73 -18.22
CA GLY A 10 8.67 -66.36 -18.29
C GLY A 10 9.65 -65.34 -17.75
N ALA A 11 10.18 -64.44 -18.60
CA ALA A 11 10.95 -63.32 -18.19
C ALA A 11 10.00 -62.20 -17.66
N CYS A 12 10.00 -61.99 -16.35
CA CYS A 12 9.37 -60.77 -15.74
C CYS A 12 10.22 -59.58 -16.07
N ALA A 13 9.83 -58.78 -17.04
CA ALA A 13 10.35 -57.41 -17.21
C ALA A 13 9.70 -56.51 -16.16
N MET A 14 10.42 -56.19 -15.08
CA MET A 14 10.05 -55.12 -14.15
C MET A 14 10.27 -53.79 -14.85
N GLY A 15 9.21 -53.23 -15.46
CA GLY A 15 9.21 -51.87 -15.91
C GLY A 15 9.22 -50.92 -14.67
N ALA A 16 10.32 -50.25 -14.43
CA ALA A 16 10.39 -49.14 -13.49
C ALA A 16 9.53 -48.00 -14.04
N LEU A 17 8.30 -47.86 -13.54
CA LEU A 17 7.52 -46.64 -13.70
C LEU A 17 8.20 -45.54 -12.87
N CYS A 18 9.06 -44.76 -13.50
CA CYS A 18 9.42 -43.44 -12.98
C CYS A 18 8.16 -42.56 -13.05
N THR A 19 7.39 -42.51 -11.98
CA THR A 19 6.42 -41.44 -11.79
C THR A 19 7.24 -40.17 -11.62
N ALA A 20 7.35 -39.36 -12.68
CA ALA A 20 7.73 -37.99 -12.55
C ALA A 20 6.69 -37.35 -11.61
N ALA A 21 7.08 -37.06 -10.38
CA ALA A 21 6.31 -36.21 -9.54
C ALA A 21 6.23 -34.87 -10.28
N ALA A 22 5.08 -34.56 -10.86
CA ALA A 22 4.81 -33.22 -11.34
C ALA A 22 4.99 -32.30 -10.12
N ALA A 23 5.97 -31.41 -10.18
CA ALA A 23 6.12 -30.39 -9.18
C ALA A 23 4.77 -29.65 -9.11
N GLN A 24 4.10 -29.71 -7.97
CA GLN A 24 2.82 -29.08 -7.77
C GLN A 24 3.12 -27.58 -7.67
N SER A 25 2.79 -26.83 -8.73
CA SER A 25 2.95 -25.38 -8.68
C SER A 25 1.99 -24.79 -7.65
N THR A 26 2.53 -23.97 -6.77
CA THR A 26 1.74 -23.22 -5.79
C THR A 26 1.33 -21.90 -6.41
N THR A 27 0.04 -21.57 -6.35
CA THR A 27 -0.46 -20.25 -6.76
C THR A 27 -0.64 -19.39 -5.54
N ILE A 28 -0.11 -18.17 -5.57
CA ILE A 28 -0.26 -17.14 -4.54
C ILE A 28 -1.02 -15.97 -5.14
N THR A 29 -2.16 -15.63 -4.55
CA THR A 29 -2.97 -14.47 -4.95
C THR A 29 -2.61 -13.25 -4.13
N VAL A 30 -2.12 -12.19 -4.78
CA VAL A 30 -1.71 -10.93 -4.17
C VAL A 30 -2.73 -9.84 -4.45
N ALA A 31 -3.40 -9.33 -3.42
CA ALA A 31 -4.32 -8.20 -3.53
C ALA A 31 -3.59 -6.88 -3.26
N THR A 32 -3.65 -5.94 -4.19
CA THR A 32 -2.94 -4.66 -4.10
C THR A 32 -3.66 -3.52 -4.81
N VAL A 33 -3.14 -2.31 -4.64
CA VAL A 33 -3.60 -1.10 -5.32
C VAL A 33 -2.99 -0.95 -6.72
N ASN A 34 -3.63 -0.14 -7.55
CA ASN A 34 -3.13 0.20 -8.88
C ASN A 34 -2.33 1.52 -8.81
N ASN A 35 -1.12 1.45 -8.30
CA ASN A 35 -0.21 2.59 -8.26
C ASN A 35 1.11 2.32 -9.00
N GLY A 36 1.92 3.37 -9.17
CA GLY A 36 3.19 3.28 -9.92
C GLY A 36 4.17 2.26 -9.34
N ASP A 37 4.21 2.10 -8.03
CA ASP A 37 5.13 1.17 -7.36
C ASP A 37 4.69 -0.28 -7.53
N MET A 38 3.39 -0.56 -7.45
CA MET A 38 2.87 -1.90 -7.71
C MET A 38 2.97 -2.29 -9.19
N ILE A 39 2.85 -1.33 -10.12
CA ILE A 39 3.12 -1.57 -11.53
C ILE A 39 4.60 -1.96 -11.74
N ARG A 40 5.54 -1.26 -11.09
CA ARG A 40 6.96 -1.61 -11.13
C ARG A 40 7.22 -2.98 -10.52
N MET A 41 6.58 -3.29 -9.39
CA MET A 41 6.69 -4.60 -8.72
C MET A 41 6.26 -5.74 -9.63
N GLN A 42 5.12 -5.59 -10.32
CA GLN A 42 4.65 -6.56 -11.31
C GLN A 42 5.64 -6.70 -12.49
N GLY A 43 6.34 -5.63 -12.86
CA GLY A 43 7.40 -5.66 -13.88
C GLY A 43 8.66 -6.44 -13.48
N LEU A 44 8.82 -6.78 -12.20
CA LEU A 44 9.96 -7.58 -11.68
C LEU A 44 9.66 -9.08 -11.61
N MET A 45 8.47 -9.52 -12.02
CA MET A 45 8.03 -10.90 -11.87
C MET A 45 8.89 -11.92 -12.64
N ASP A 46 9.53 -11.53 -13.74
CA ASP A 46 10.42 -12.43 -14.48
C ASP A 46 11.57 -12.94 -13.59
N ALA A 47 12.18 -12.05 -12.79
CA ALA A 47 13.26 -12.42 -11.87
C ALA A 47 12.74 -13.30 -10.72
N PHE A 48 11.53 -13.07 -10.24
CA PHE A 48 10.89 -13.89 -9.23
C PHE A 48 10.60 -15.30 -9.77
N ASN A 49 10.00 -15.39 -10.96
CA ASN A 49 9.65 -16.65 -11.60
C ASN A 49 10.89 -17.50 -11.93
N GLU A 50 12.01 -16.86 -12.28
CA GLU A 50 13.29 -17.57 -12.50
C GLU A 50 13.82 -18.15 -11.19
N ALA A 51 13.72 -17.42 -10.08
CA ALA A 51 14.16 -17.88 -8.76
C ALA A 51 13.22 -18.92 -8.13
N HIS A 52 11.93 -18.83 -8.42
CA HIS A 52 10.85 -19.65 -7.83
C HIS A 52 9.93 -20.24 -8.91
N PRO A 53 10.42 -21.16 -9.74
CA PRO A 53 9.66 -21.70 -10.90
C PRO A 53 8.45 -22.56 -10.49
N ASP A 54 8.35 -22.95 -9.25
CA ASP A 54 7.26 -23.72 -8.64
C ASP A 54 6.16 -22.81 -8.03
N ILE A 55 6.35 -21.47 -8.04
CA ILE A 55 5.38 -20.51 -7.52
C ILE A 55 4.83 -19.66 -8.67
N THR A 56 3.52 -19.58 -8.75
CA THR A 56 2.81 -18.66 -9.64
C THR A 56 2.17 -17.55 -8.81
N VAL A 57 2.44 -16.29 -9.16
CA VAL A 57 1.83 -15.14 -8.50
C VAL A 57 0.72 -14.57 -9.37
N GLU A 58 -0.51 -14.52 -8.84
CA GLU A 58 -1.66 -13.88 -9.45
C GLU A 58 -1.93 -12.54 -8.77
N TRP A 59 -1.92 -11.45 -9.54
CA TRP A 59 -2.15 -10.12 -9.04
C TRP A 59 -3.62 -9.72 -9.19
N VAL A 60 -4.24 -9.32 -8.10
CA VAL A 60 -5.57 -8.69 -8.06
C VAL A 60 -5.37 -7.22 -7.72
N THR A 61 -5.38 -6.39 -8.75
CA THR A 61 -5.14 -4.95 -8.62
C THR A 61 -6.47 -4.21 -8.59
N LEU A 62 -6.70 -3.44 -7.55
CA LEU A 62 -7.96 -2.76 -7.28
C LEU A 62 -7.74 -1.27 -6.96
N GLU A 63 -8.80 -0.48 -7.11
CA GLU A 63 -8.84 0.88 -6.61
C GLU A 63 -8.83 0.85 -5.07
N GLU A 64 -8.23 1.86 -4.42
CA GLU A 64 -7.93 1.88 -2.98
C GLU A 64 -9.13 1.52 -2.09
N ASN A 65 -10.26 2.23 -2.25
CA ASN A 65 -11.43 1.98 -1.42
C ASN A 65 -12.04 0.59 -1.66
N VAL A 66 -12.00 0.11 -2.91
CA VAL A 66 -12.48 -1.23 -3.28
C VAL A 66 -11.58 -2.30 -2.67
N LEU A 67 -10.26 -2.10 -2.72
CA LEU A 67 -9.30 -3.01 -2.09
C LEU A 67 -9.59 -3.13 -0.60
N ARG A 68 -9.69 -1.99 0.12
CA ARG A 68 -9.94 -1.99 1.58
C ARG A 68 -11.21 -2.75 1.95
N GLN A 69 -12.29 -2.55 1.19
CA GLN A 69 -13.53 -3.28 1.43
C GLN A 69 -13.39 -4.79 1.20
N ARG A 70 -12.77 -5.18 0.08
CA ARG A 70 -12.64 -6.59 -0.30
C ARG A 70 -11.72 -7.35 0.64
N VAL A 71 -10.55 -6.83 0.96
CA VAL A 71 -9.61 -7.51 1.87
C VAL A 71 -10.18 -7.58 3.29
N THR A 72 -10.83 -6.52 3.77
CA THR A 72 -11.49 -6.54 5.09
C THR A 72 -12.59 -7.62 5.14
N GLN A 73 -13.40 -7.70 4.11
CA GLN A 73 -14.45 -8.72 4.02
C GLN A 73 -13.86 -10.13 3.98
N ASP A 74 -12.85 -10.35 3.14
CA ASP A 74 -12.21 -11.66 2.96
C ASP A 74 -11.61 -12.15 4.28
N VAL A 75 -10.80 -11.31 4.93
CA VAL A 75 -10.17 -11.62 6.22
C VAL A 75 -11.21 -11.88 7.31
N ALA A 76 -12.23 -11.00 7.44
CA ALA A 76 -13.25 -11.12 8.49
C ALA A 76 -14.13 -12.37 8.33
N THR A 77 -14.38 -12.80 7.10
CA THR A 77 -15.18 -14.00 6.81
C THR A 77 -14.35 -15.27 6.66
N LYS A 78 -13.01 -15.17 6.73
CA LYS A 78 -12.06 -16.24 6.42
C LYS A 78 -12.29 -16.81 5.03
N GLY A 79 -12.52 -15.92 4.05
CA GLY A 79 -12.88 -16.29 2.68
C GLY A 79 -11.73 -16.94 1.91
N GLY A 80 -10.48 -16.57 2.21
CA GLY A 80 -9.28 -17.16 1.59
C GLY A 80 -9.15 -16.83 0.11
N GLN A 81 -9.63 -15.65 -0.33
CA GLN A 81 -9.47 -15.20 -1.70
C GLN A 81 -8.06 -14.67 -1.96
N PHE A 82 -7.39 -14.19 -0.93
CA PHE A 82 -6.07 -13.57 -1.02
C PHE A 82 -5.10 -14.22 -0.03
N ASP A 83 -3.91 -14.55 -0.51
CA ASP A 83 -2.83 -15.09 0.31
C ASP A 83 -1.95 -13.98 0.87
N VAL A 84 -1.71 -12.95 0.05
CA VAL A 84 -0.93 -11.76 0.41
C VAL A 84 -1.74 -10.52 0.05
N MET A 85 -1.67 -9.49 0.90
CA MET A 85 -2.40 -8.25 0.66
C MET A 85 -1.62 -7.04 1.16
N THR A 86 -1.73 -5.93 0.43
CA THR A 86 -1.22 -4.65 0.90
C THR A 86 -2.20 -4.04 1.89
N ILE A 87 -1.72 -3.82 3.10
CA ILE A 87 -2.48 -3.25 4.21
C ILE A 87 -1.71 -2.09 4.84
N GLY A 88 -2.36 -1.25 5.59
CA GLY A 88 -1.73 -0.13 6.29
C GLY A 88 -1.48 -0.43 7.77
N THR A 89 -0.73 0.45 8.40
CA THR A 89 -0.49 0.43 9.86
C THR A 89 -1.76 0.57 10.68
N TYR A 90 -2.87 0.94 10.06
CA TYR A 90 -4.19 0.99 10.69
C TYR A 90 -4.79 -0.41 10.87
N GLU A 91 -4.71 -1.27 9.83
CA GLU A 91 -5.28 -2.61 9.85
C GLU A 91 -4.47 -3.58 10.71
N VAL A 92 -3.15 -3.44 10.70
CA VAL A 92 -2.24 -4.41 11.35
C VAL A 92 -2.56 -4.62 12.83
N PRO A 93 -2.71 -3.60 13.69
CA PRO A 93 -3.05 -3.81 15.10
C PRO A 93 -4.38 -4.52 15.27
N ILE A 94 -5.41 -4.08 14.54
CA ILE A 94 -6.77 -4.61 14.65
C ILE A 94 -6.84 -6.07 14.22
N TRP A 95 -6.14 -6.42 13.13
CA TRP A 95 -6.20 -7.76 12.56
C TRP A 95 -5.22 -8.72 13.23
N GLY A 96 -4.07 -8.22 13.70
CA GLY A 96 -3.12 -8.99 14.50
C GLY A 96 -3.71 -9.44 15.82
N GLU A 97 -4.32 -8.54 16.61
CA GLU A 97 -5.01 -8.85 17.85
C GLU A 97 -6.13 -9.89 17.68
N ARG A 98 -6.78 -9.92 16.53
CA ARG A 98 -7.85 -10.86 16.21
C ARG A 98 -7.36 -12.20 15.67
N GLY A 99 -6.05 -12.35 15.47
CA GLY A 99 -5.46 -13.54 14.87
C GLY A 99 -5.90 -13.74 13.40
N TRP A 100 -6.12 -12.65 12.69
CA TRP A 100 -6.50 -12.67 11.27
C TRP A 100 -5.28 -12.62 10.34
N LEU A 101 -4.13 -12.22 10.85
CA LEU A 101 -2.86 -12.21 10.15
C LEU A 101 -1.96 -13.30 10.70
N VAL A 102 -1.09 -13.81 9.87
CA VAL A 102 -0.01 -14.73 10.27
C VAL A 102 1.13 -13.90 10.85
N SER A 103 1.67 -14.35 12.00
CA SER A 103 2.92 -13.77 12.53
C SER A 103 4.08 -14.00 11.58
N LEU A 104 4.96 -13.01 11.46
CA LEU A 104 6.19 -13.06 10.67
C LEU A 104 7.44 -13.26 11.55
N ASP A 105 7.28 -13.84 12.75
CA ASP A 105 8.39 -14.04 13.68
C ASP A 105 9.39 -15.10 13.19
N ASP A 106 8.98 -15.95 12.23
CA ASP A 106 9.82 -17.00 11.62
C ASP A 106 10.60 -16.52 10.38
N LEU A 107 10.68 -15.21 10.16
CA LEU A 107 11.48 -14.68 9.05
C LEU A 107 12.96 -15.06 9.22
N PRO A 108 13.67 -15.34 8.10
CA PRO A 108 15.10 -15.69 8.18
C PRO A 108 15.92 -14.51 8.74
N GLU A 109 17.00 -14.81 9.46
CA GLU A 109 17.89 -13.80 10.03
C GLU A 109 18.40 -12.79 8.95
N SER A 110 18.54 -13.24 7.70
CA SER A 110 18.94 -12.40 6.56
C SER A 110 17.91 -11.31 6.19
N TYR A 111 16.67 -11.39 6.70
CA TYR A 111 15.67 -10.35 6.51
C TYR A 111 15.98 -9.09 7.35
N ASP A 112 16.75 -9.27 8.42
CA ASP A 112 17.24 -8.19 9.29
C ASP A 112 16.10 -7.25 9.78
N VAL A 113 15.19 -7.81 10.56
CA VAL A 113 14.04 -7.07 11.13
C VAL A 113 14.48 -5.83 11.91
N ASP A 114 15.69 -5.85 12.48
CA ASP A 114 16.24 -4.73 13.27
C ASP A 114 16.65 -3.53 12.41
N ASP A 115 16.90 -3.71 11.11
CA ASP A 115 17.14 -2.61 10.15
C ASP A 115 15.87 -1.81 9.81
N ILE A 116 14.68 -2.34 10.10
CA ILE A 116 13.42 -1.62 9.91
C ILE A 116 13.34 -0.43 10.87
N LEU A 117 13.05 0.77 10.32
CA LEU A 117 12.87 1.97 11.12
C LEU A 117 11.91 1.72 12.30
N PRO A 118 12.30 2.06 13.55
CA PRO A 118 11.54 1.70 14.75
C PRO A 118 10.07 2.14 14.73
N ALA A 119 9.78 3.32 14.17
CA ALA A 119 8.42 3.83 14.06
C ALA A 119 7.55 2.97 13.11
N ILE A 120 8.13 2.51 11.99
CA ILE A 120 7.45 1.63 11.04
C ILE A 120 7.25 0.26 11.67
N ARG A 121 8.32 -0.34 12.20
CA ARG A 121 8.25 -1.63 12.88
C ARG A 121 7.22 -1.63 14.01
N GLY A 122 7.19 -0.57 14.83
CA GLY A 122 6.22 -0.43 15.90
C GLY A 122 4.76 -0.44 15.42
N GLY A 123 4.47 0.20 14.29
CA GLY A 123 3.14 0.19 13.68
C GLY A 123 2.72 -1.15 13.05
N LEU A 124 3.68 -2.05 12.84
CA LEU A 124 3.46 -3.39 12.25
C LEU A 124 3.57 -4.52 13.28
N THR A 125 3.75 -4.18 14.55
CA THR A 125 3.97 -5.13 15.66
C THR A 125 2.79 -5.08 16.63
N VAL A 126 2.31 -6.25 17.06
CA VAL A 126 1.27 -6.43 18.07
C VAL A 126 1.76 -7.43 19.08
N ASP A 127 1.72 -7.08 20.37
CA ASP A 127 2.17 -7.94 21.47
C ASP A 127 3.57 -8.54 21.29
N GLY A 128 4.45 -7.79 20.63
CA GLY A 128 5.84 -8.19 20.39
C GLY A 128 6.08 -8.99 19.11
N SER A 129 5.03 -9.39 18.38
CA SER A 129 5.10 -10.13 17.12
C SER A 129 4.88 -9.23 15.92
N LEU A 130 5.68 -9.42 14.85
CA LEU A 130 5.53 -8.71 13.58
C LEU A 130 4.44 -9.37 12.74
N TYR A 131 3.50 -8.59 12.20
CA TYR A 131 2.37 -9.09 11.39
C TYR A 131 2.33 -8.58 9.95
N ALA A 132 3.20 -7.65 9.60
CA ALA A 132 3.36 -7.23 8.21
C ALA A 132 4.81 -6.86 7.91
N ALA A 133 5.25 -7.16 6.71
CA ALA A 133 6.53 -6.70 6.18
C ALA A 133 6.35 -5.32 5.56
N PRO A 134 7.18 -4.31 5.90
CA PRO A 134 7.06 -2.99 5.30
C PRO A 134 7.43 -3.05 3.82
N PHE A 135 6.58 -2.44 2.98
CA PHE A 135 6.87 -2.27 1.57
C PHE A 135 7.46 -0.88 1.30
N TYR A 136 6.82 0.16 1.84
CA TYR A 136 7.35 1.52 1.86
C TYR A 136 6.80 2.31 3.06
N GLY A 137 7.53 3.37 3.45
CA GLY A 137 7.07 4.35 4.43
C GLY A 137 6.79 5.66 3.71
N GLU A 138 5.52 5.95 3.47
CA GLU A 138 5.12 7.15 2.73
C GLU A 138 5.19 8.41 3.60
N SER A 139 5.48 9.52 2.95
CA SER A 139 5.40 10.85 3.55
C SER A 139 4.83 11.84 2.55
N SER A 140 4.13 12.86 3.07
CA SER A 140 3.69 13.98 2.25
C SER A 140 4.80 15.02 2.15
N MET A 141 5.06 15.51 0.95
CA MET A 141 6.04 16.57 0.70
C MET A 141 5.55 17.52 -0.38
N VAL A 142 6.13 18.71 -0.42
CA VAL A 142 5.82 19.70 -1.46
C VAL A 142 6.72 19.47 -2.66
N MET A 143 6.11 19.13 -3.79
CA MET A 143 6.76 19.15 -5.10
C MET A 143 6.36 20.45 -5.80
N TYR A 144 7.32 21.21 -6.29
CA TYR A 144 7.02 22.52 -6.89
C TYR A 144 7.70 22.74 -8.23
N ARG A 145 7.09 23.58 -9.05
CA ARG A 145 7.60 24.07 -10.33
C ARG A 145 8.51 25.28 -10.07
N ARG A 146 9.83 25.02 -10.10
CA ARG A 146 10.84 26.06 -9.86
C ARG A 146 10.70 27.24 -10.82
N ASP A 147 10.47 26.96 -12.11
CA ASP A 147 10.30 27.97 -13.14
C ASP A 147 9.09 28.89 -12.90
N LEU A 148 7.98 28.36 -12.39
CA LEU A 148 6.81 29.17 -12.04
C LEU A 148 7.03 30.00 -10.79
N MET A 149 7.72 29.44 -9.79
CA MET A 149 8.12 30.16 -8.59
C MET A 149 9.03 31.36 -8.93
N GLU A 150 10.06 31.11 -9.77
CA GLU A 150 10.99 32.15 -10.23
C GLU A 150 10.25 33.24 -11.02
N ALA A 151 9.33 32.87 -11.91
CA ALA A 151 8.50 33.82 -12.66
C ALA A 151 7.58 34.64 -11.76
N ALA A 152 7.12 34.08 -10.63
CA ALA A 152 6.37 34.80 -9.60
C ALA A 152 7.25 35.63 -8.65
N GLY A 153 8.58 35.60 -8.82
CA GLY A 153 9.53 36.29 -7.94
C GLY A 153 9.61 35.69 -6.53
N MET A 154 9.27 34.42 -6.39
CA MET A 154 9.26 33.69 -5.12
C MET A 154 10.35 32.64 -5.07
N GLU A 155 10.85 32.37 -3.88
CA GLU A 155 11.81 31.31 -3.60
C GLU A 155 11.23 30.36 -2.54
N MET A 156 11.32 29.04 -2.78
CA MET A 156 10.83 28.04 -1.84
C MET A 156 11.76 27.96 -0.63
N PRO A 157 11.28 28.23 0.59
CA PRO A 157 12.10 28.09 1.79
C PRO A 157 12.31 26.60 2.13
N ASP A 158 13.36 26.29 2.88
CA ASP A 158 13.67 24.92 3.34
C ASP A 158 12.53 24.32 4.19
N ALA A 159 11.81 25.16 4.93
CA ALA A 159 10.67 24.78 5.77
C ALA A 159 9.46 25.67 5.45
N PRO A 160 8.71 25.39 4.39
CA PRO A 160 7.54 26.19 4.02
C PRO A 160 6.41 26.04 5.02
N THR A 161 5.75 27.16 5.34
CA THR A 161 4.49 27.16 6.09
C THR A 161 3.29 27.01 5.16
N TRP A 162 2.13 26.65 5.68
CA TRP A 162 0.89 26.64 4.90
C TRP A 162 0.49 28.03 4.40
N GLU A 163 0.79 29.08 5.15
CA GLU A 163 0.59 30.45 4.71
C GLU A 163 1.43 30.74 3.46
N PHE A 164 2.72 30.40 3.48
CA PHE A 164 3.59 30.53 2.30
C PHE A 164 3.08 29.70 1.11
N ILE A 165 2.63 28.48 1.33
CA ILE A 165 2.08 27.62 0.26
C ILE A 165 0.82 28.25 -0.35
N LYS A 166 -0.05 28.87 0.45
CA LYS A 166 -1.23 29.61 -0.05
C LYS A 166 -0.83 30.82 -0.87
N GLU A 167 0.11 31.61 -0.40
CA GLU A 167 0.65 32.77 -1.13
C GLU A 167 1.26 32.36 -2.48
N ALA A 168 2.07 31.30 -2.48
CA ALA A 168 2.68 30.76 -3.69
C ALA A 168 1.61 30.21 -4.65
N ALA A 169 0.61 29.48 -4.15
CA ALA A 169 -0.49 28.98 -4.96
C ALA A 169 -1.28 30.13 -5.60
N ALA A 170 -1.57 31.18 -4.83
CA ALA A 170 -2.24 32.38 -5.33
C ALA A 170 -1.42 33.08 -6.43
N ALA A 171 -0.11 33.29 -6.20
CA ALA A 171 0.78 33.98 -7.11
C ALA A 171 0.97 33.24 -8.46
N MET A 172 0.93 31.89 -8.43
CA MET A 172 1.11 31.05 -9.62
C MET A 172 -0.20 30.69 -10.32
N THR A 173 -1.37 31.06 -9.78
CA THR A 173 -2.66 30.76 -10.38
C THR A 173 -2.98 31.73 -11.52
N ASP A 174 -3.17 31.21 -12.74
CA ASP A 174 -3.68 31.94 -13.89
C ASP A 174 -4.80 31.13 -14.56
N LYS A 175 -6.01 31.27 -14.01
CA LYS A 175 -7.20 30.55 -14.52
C LYS A 175 -7.53 30.86 -15.97
N GLY A 176 -7.07 32.01 -16.50
CA GLY A 176 -7.26 32.39 -17.90
C GLY A 176 -6.46 31.53 -18.88
N ASN A 177 -5.31 31.05 -18.45
CA ASN A 177 -4.42 30.15 -19.16
C ASN A 177 -4.46 28.71 -18.63
N GLU A 178 -5.47 28.36 -17.84
CA GLU A 178 -5.65 27.03 -17.23
C GLU A 178 -4.46 26.59 -16.36
N VAL A 179 -3.74 27.54 -15.75
CA VAL A 179 -2.68 27.27 -14.79
C VAL A 179 -3.24 27.38 -13.39
N TYR A 180 -3.05 26.33 -12.60
CA TYR A 180 -3.54 26.23 -11.23
C TYR A 180 -2.37 26.14 -10.26
N GLY A 181 -2.46 26.91 -9.17
CA GLY A 181 -1.35 27.10 -8.25
C GLY A 181 -1.05 25.89 -7.38
N ILE A 182 -2.01 24.97 -7.22
CA ILE A 182 -1.81 23.73 -6.46
C ILE A 182 -2.68 22.61 -7.01
N CYS A 183 -2.22 21.37 -6.86
CA CYS A 183 -3.01 20.18 -7.13
C CYS A 183 -3.03 19.30 -5.89
N LEU A 184 -4.21 19.07 -5.34
CA LEU A 184 -4.44 18.26 -4.14
C LEU A 184 -5.38 17.10 -4.45
N ARG A 185 -5.30 16.03 -3.65
CA ARG A 185 -6.30 14.97 -3.65
C ARG A 185 -7.56 15.47 -2.96
N GLY A 186 -8.68 15.48 -3.67
CA GLY A 186 -9.98 15.87 -3.12
C GLY A 186 -10.98 14.72 -3.03
N LYS A 187 -10.73 13.59 -3.72
CA LYS A 187 -11.59 12.41 -3.68
C LYS A 187 -11.66 11.87 -2.25
N ALA A 188 -12.89 11.65 -1.78
CA ALA A 188 -13.10 11.13 -0.44
C ALA A 188 -12.60 9.69 -0.30
N GLY A 189 -11.82 9.42 0.73
CA GLY A 189 -11.35 8.06 1.03
C GLY A 189 -10.14 8.03 1.95
N TRP A 190 -9.91 6.86 2.53
CA TRP A 190 -8.85 6.62 3.49
C TRP A 190 -7.46 6.91 2.90
N GLY A 191 -7.10 6.31 1.78
CA GLY A 191 -5.84 6.53 1.07
C GLY A 191 -5.89 7.70 0.08
N GLU A 192 -7.00 8.40 0.00
CA GLU A 192 -7.26 9.50 -0.90
C GLU A 192 -7.01 10.85 -0.21
N ASN A 193 -8.04 11.69 -0.08
CA ASN A 193 -7.87 12.99 0.57
C ASN A 193 -7.46 12.89 2.05
N MET A 194 -7.86 11.82 2.75
CA MET A 194 -7.55 11.69 4.17
C MET A 194 -6.06 11.42 4.44
N ALA A 195 -5.33 10.81 3.51
CA ALA A 195 -3.88 10.65 3.63
C ALA A 195 -3.18 12.02 3.69
N PHE A 196 -3.54 12.93 2.80
CA PHE A 196 -3.01 14.29 2.79
C PHE A 196 -3.56 15.15 3.94
N LEU A 197 -4.88 15.12 4.16
CA LEU A 197 -5.54 15.94 5.18
C LEU A 197 -5.03 15.60 6.59
N SER A 198 -4.73 14.33 6.87
CA SER A 198 -4.13 13.93 8.15
C SER A 198 -2.75 14.53 8.36
N ALA A 199 -1.90 14.54 7.32
CA ALA A 199 -0.58 15.18 7.39
C ALA A 199 -0.71 16.70 7.61
N MET A 200 -1.64 17.33 6.90
CA MET A 200 -1.94 18.76 7.07
C MET A 200 -2.44 19.05 8.49
N ALA A 201 -3.41 18.29 9.00
CA ALA A 201 -3.95 18.43 10.34
C ALA A 201 -2.88 18.30 11.43
N ASN A 202 -1.97 17.32 11.27
CA ASN A 202 -0.84 17.15 12.19
C ASN A 202 0.06 18.39 12.23
N SER A 203 0.30 19.05 11.09
CA SER A 203 1.12 20.28 11.05
C SER A 203 0.46 21.47 11.70
N TYR A 204 -0.88 21.51 11.80
CA TYR A 204 -1.64 22.49 12.58
C TYR A 204 -1.74 22.11 14.07
N GLY A 205 -1.26 20.94 14.47
CA GLY A 205 -1.39 20.43 15.84
C GLY A 205 -2.77 19.86 16.15
N ALA A 206 -3.62 19.66 15.14
CA ALA A 206 -4.93 19.05 15.31
C ALA A 206 -4.81 17.59 15.76
N ARG A 207 -5.76 17.17 16.59
CA ARG A 207 -5.86 15.80 17.08
C ARG A 207 -7.20 15.20 16.70
N TRP A 208 -7.22 13.91 16.41
CA TRP A 208 -8.44 13.17 16.14
C TRP A 208 -9.23 12.96 17.43
N PHE A 209 -8.54 12.53 18.48
CA PHE A 209 -9.09 12.24 19.80
C PHE A 209 -8.12 12.74 20.87
N ASP A 210 -8.65 13.02 22.06
CA ASP A 210 -7.83 13.20 23.25
C ASP A 210 -7.48 11.85 23.89
N MET A 211 -6.80 11.89 25.04
CA MET A 211 -6.39 10.68 25.78
C MET A 211 -7.56 9.91 26.39
N ASP A 212 -8.75 10.52 26.47
CA ASP A 212 -10.00 9.88 26.92
C ASP A 212 -10.87 9.42 25.72
N TRP A 213 -10.30 9.38 24.52
CA TRP A 213 -10.97 9.01 23.26
C TRP A 213 -12.14 9.92 22.88
N LYS A 214 -12.16 11.18 23.35
CA LYS A 214 -13.16 12.15 22.92
C LYS A 214 -12.72 12.77 21.59
N PRO A 215 -13.61 12.83 20.59
CA PRO A 215 -13.32 13.48 19.31
C PRO A 215 -12.94 14.95 19.49
N GLN A 216 -11.97 15.43 18.71
CA GLN A 216 -11.44 16.80 18.77
C GLN A 216 -11.68 17.56 17.46
N PHE A 217 -12.65 17.14 16.63
CA PHE A 217 -12.89 17.73 15.29
C PHE A 217 -13.48 19.13 15.29
N ASP A 218 -13.94 19.63 16.44
CA ASP A 218 -14.45 20.99 16.64
C ASP A 218 -13.39 21.97 17.14
N SER A 219 -12.13 21.53 17.28
CA SER A 219 -11.01 22.38 17.70
C SER A 219 -10.67 23.46 16.66
N GLU A 220 -10.00 24.53 17.10
CA GLU A 220 -9.59 25.60 16.20
C GLU A 220 -8.54 25.13 15.19
N GLU A 221 -7.69 24.17 15.56
CA GLU A 221 -6.69 23.55 14.70
C GLU A 221 -7.36 22.77 13.55
N TRP A 222 -8.43 22.03 13.82
CA TRP A 222 -9.20 21.36 12.78
C TRP A 222 -9.94 22.34 11.87
N LYS A 223 -10.51 23.41 12.44
CA LYS A 223 -11.17 24.46 11.65
C LYS A 223 -10.18 25.16 10.73
N ALA A 224 -8.99 25.51 11.24
CA ALA A 224 -7.93 26.11 10.43
C ALA A 224 -7.48 25.18 9.31
N THR A 225 -7.20 23.89 9.63
CA THR A 225 -6.83 22.87 8.66
C THR A 225 -7.84 22.76 7.52
N LEU A 226 -9.12 22.60 7.86
CA LEU A 226 -10.19 22.44 6.86
C LEU A 226 -10.42 23.71 6.05
N THR A 227 -10.30 24.89 6.69
CA THR A 227 -10.44 26.17 5.99
C THR A 227 -9.35 26.32 4.94
N ASP A 228 -8.10 26.10 5.30
CA ASP A 228 -6.97 26.23 4.38
C ASP A 228 -6.96 25.16 3.30
N TYR A 229 -7.33 23.91 3.64
CA TYR A 229 -7.48 22.85 2.67
C TYR A 229 -8.55 23.17 1.61
N LEU A 230 -9.71 23.65 2.04
CA LEU A 230 -10.80 24.01 1.13
C LEU A 230 -10.45 25.25 0.29
N GLU A 231 -9.78 26.25 0.88
CA GLU A 231 -9.29 27.41 0.15
C GLU A 231 -8.31 26.99 -0.95
N LEU A 232 -7.28 26.20 -0.61
CA LEU A 232 -6.31 25.71 -1.56
C LEU A 232 -6.97 24.93 -2.72
N MET A 233 -7.91 24.06 -2.41
CA MET A 233 -8.61 23.26 -3.43
C MET A 233 -9.51 24.10 -4.34
N ASN A 234 -10.29 25.03 -3.75
CA ASN A 234 -11.35 25.70 -4.49
C ASN A 234 -10.85 26.96 -5.20
N GLU A 235 -9.93 27.70 -4.55
CA GLU A 235 -9.44 28.96 -5.12
C GLU A 235 -8.24 28.76 -6.05
N TYR A 236 -7.36 27.81 -5.75
CA TYR A 236 -6.09 27.66 -6.45
C TYR A 236 -5.93 26.28 -7.14
N GLY A 237 -6.81 25.34 -6.84
CA GLY A 237 -6.83 24.01 -7.45
C GLY A 237 -7.58 23.98 -8.79
N PRO A 238 -7.34 22.93 -9.62
CA PRO A 238 -8.02 22.75 -10.89
C PRO A 238 -9.51 22.40 -10.70
N PRO A 239 -10.36 22.71 -11.71
CA PRO A 239 -11.74 22.23 -11.71
C PRO A 239 -11.80 20.71 -11.54
N GLY A 240 -12.72 20.23 -10.70
CA GLY A 240 -12.86 18.80 -10.42
C GLY A 240 -11.86 18.24 -9.43
N ALA A 241 -11.09 19.08 -8.73
CA ALA A 241 -10.13 18.65 -7.70
C ALA A 241 -10.76 17.72 -6.64
N SER A 242 -12.05 17.88 -6.34
CA SER A 242 -12.80 17.00 -5.43
C SER A 242 -12.95 15.55 -5.92
N SER A 243 -12.61 15.26 -7.17
CA SER A 243 -12.61 13.90 -7.75
C SER A 243 -11.20 13.34 -7.96
N ASN A 244 -10.16 14.16 -7.71
CA ASN A 244 -8.77 13.73 -7.87
C ASN A 244 -8.42 12.74 -6.75
N GLY A 245 -8.08 11.53 -7.15
CA GLY A 245 -7.60 10.46 -6.29
C GLY A 245 -6.14 10.15 -6.51
N PHE A 246 -5.80 8.95 -6.12
CA PHE A 246 -4.47 8.36 -6.29
C PHE A 246 -4.18 8.05 -7.76
#